data_e80ac6cb55afbe88c91d4ff9597ef9d2
#
_entry.id   e80ac6cb55afbe88c91d4ff9597ef9d2
#
_cell.length_a   1.000
_cell.length_b   1.000
_cell.length_c   1.000
_cell.angle_alpha   90.00
_cell.angle_beta   90.00
_cell.angle_gamma   90.00
#
_symmetry.space_group_name_H-M   'P 1'
#
loop_
_entity.id
_entity.type
_entity.pdbx_description
1 polymer ?
#
loop_
_entity_poly.entity_id
_entity_poly.type
_entity_poly.pdbx_seq_one_letter_code
_entity_poly.pdbx_strand_id
1 'polypeptide(L)'
;MAHVNENYLKLPGNYLFATIAKKVEAYSKAHPEANIIRLGIGDVTRPLAPAIIDAMHKAVDEMGKAETFRGYGPEQGYDFLRQAIIDGDYKTRGIDLDLDEVFVGDGAKTDVACIQEIFGRRPEIRRSRPGIPGLPRLQRHVRPYRRMER
;
A
#
# COMPACT_ATOMS: atom_id res chain seq x y z
N MET A 1 9.59 20.28 -24.12
CA MET A 1 9.39 20.81 -22.75
C MET A 1 8.40 19.93 -22.01
N ALA A 2 8.67 19.62 -20.74
CA ALA A 2 7.71 18.90 -19.90
C ALA A 2 6.62 19.86 -19.42
N HIS A 3 5.37 19.46 -19.52
CA HIS A 3 4.23 20.22 -19.01
C HIS A 3 3.69 19.56 -17.75
N VAL A 4 3.31 20.38 -16.78
CA VAL A 4 2.66 19.91 -15.55
C VAL A 4 1.29 19.31 -15.87
N ASN A 5 0.95 18.19 -15.25
CA ASN A 5 -0.38 17.64 -15.39
C ASN A 5 -1.41 18.50 -14.63
N GLU A 6 -2.17 19.30 -15.38
CA GLU A 6 -3.16 20.23 -14.83
C GLU A 6 -4.26 19.57 -13.99
N ASN A 7 -4.43 18.24 -14.08
CA ASN A 7 -5.39 17.56 -13.22
C ASN A 7 -4.97 17.59 -11.74
N TYR A 8 -3.68 17.82 -11.43
CA TYR A 8 -3.25 18.04 -10.05
C TYR A 8 -3.82 19.32 -9.45
N LEU A 9 -4.06 20.34 -10.27
CA LEU A 9 -4.68 21.61 -9.82
C LEU A 9 -6.15 21.43 -9.39
N LYS A 10 -6.79 20.34 -9.81
CA LYS A 10 -8.17 20.00 -9.45
C LYS A 10 -8.27 19.25 -8.12
N LEU A 11 -7.14 18.89 -7.52
CA LEU A 11 -7.11 18.20 -6.24
C LEU A 11 -7.24 19.22 -5.09
N PRO A 12 -7.90 18.82 -3.97
CA PRO A 12 -7.86 19.63 -2.76
C PRO A 12 -6.40 19.90 -2.37
N GLY A 13 -6.04 21.16 -2.11
CA GLY A 13 -4.67 21.58 -1.80
C GLY A 13 -4.07 20.94 -0.55
N ASN A 14 -4.92 20.41 0.35
CA ASN A 14 -4.50 19.78 1.60
C ASN A 14 -5.00 18.33 1.70
N TYR A 15 -4.10 17.45 2.13
CA TYR A 15 -4.48 16.11 2.54
C TYR A 15 -5.15 16.15 3.92
N LEU A 16 -6.30 15.49 4.06
CA LEU A 16 -7.14 15.54 5.27
C LEU A 16 -6.34 15.30 6.56
N PHE A 17 -5.48 14.28 6.57
CA PHE A 17 -4.70 13.92 7.75
C PHE A 17 -3.67 14.97 8.15
N ALA A 18 -3.04 15.65 7.18
CA ALA A 18 -2.14 16.76 7.46
C ALA A 18 -2.88 17.95 8.10
N THR A 19 -4.11 18.21 7.65
CA THR A 19 -4.96 19.25 8.24
C THR A 19 -5.37 18.90 9.66
N ILE A 20 -5.75 17.63 9.92
CA ILE A 20 -6.10 17.15 11.26
C ILE A 20 -4.89 17.24 12.19
N ALA A 21 -3.70 16.79 11.73
CA ALA A 21 -2.47 16.86 12.53
C ALA A 21 -2.16 18.29 12.98
N LYS A 22 -2.24 19.27 12.08
CA LYS A 22 -2.05 20.69 12.42
C LYS A 22 -3.08 21.21 13.43
N LYS A 23 -4.36 20.82 13.30
CA LYS A 23 -5.39 21.20 14.27
C LYS A 23 -5.16 20.59 15.65
N VAL A 24 -4.76 19.31 15.71
CA VAL A 24 -4.43 18.62 16.97
C VAL A 24 -3.23 19.29 17.62
N GLU A 25 -2.18 19.61 16.86
CA GLU A 25 -0.99 20.29 17.39
C GLU A 25 -1.35 21.67 17.96
N ALA A 26 -2.11 22.47 17.22
CA ALA A 26 -2.55 23.78 17.67
C ALA A 26 -3.40 23.69 18.96
N TYR A 27 -4.31 22.72 19.02
CA TYR A 27 -5.14 22.48 20.20
C TYR A 27 -4.32 22.05 21.42
N SER A 28 -3.37 21.10 21.22
CA SER A 28 -2.47 20.65 22.30
C SER A 28 -1.61 21.79 22.88
N LYS A 29 -1.17 22.73 22.03
CA LYS A 29 -0.43 23.92 22.46
C LYS A 29 -1.28 24.89 23.26
N ALA A 30 -2.55 25.05 22.86
CA ALA A 30 -3.49 25.95 23.56
C ALA A 30 -4.04 25.35 24.86
N HIS A 31 -4.06 24.02 24.97
CA HIS A 31 -4.64 23.26 26.08
C HIS A 31 -3.67 22.17 26.56
N PRO A 32 -2.58 22.53 27.24
CA PRO A 32 -1.58 21.55 27.71
C PRO A 32 -2.12 20.52 28.70
N GLU A 33 -3.18 20.86 29.40
CA GLU A 33 -3.89 20.00 30.35
C GLU A 33 -4.80 18.97 29.70
N ALA A 34 -5.13 19.12 28.42
CA ALA A 34 -6.10 18.28 27.74
C ALA A 34 -5.52 16.91 27.37
N ASN A 35 -6.19 15.84 27.80
CA ASN A 35 -5.89 14.48 27.35
C ASN A 35 -6.63 14.20 26.03
N ILE A 36 -5.92 14.30 24.91
CA ILE A 36 -6.51 14.13 23.57
C ILE A 36 -6.58 12.67 23.18
N ILE A 37 -7.78 12.13 23.04
CA ILE A 37 -8.03 10.80 22.49
C ILE A 37 -8.14 10.88 20.97
N ARG A 38 -7.21 10.23 20.25
CA ARG A 38 -7.14 10.22 18.79
C ARG A 38 -7.88 9.03 18.21
N LEU A 39 -9.04 9.26 17.61
CA LEU A 39 -9.86 8.23 16.96
C LEU A 39 -9.91 8.35 15.43
N GLY A 40 -9.03 9.19 14.85
CA GLY A 40 -9.13 9.57 13.45
C GLY A 40 -8.48 8.60 12.44
N ILE A 41 -7.48 7.84 12.86
CA ILE A 41 -6.73 6.92 12.00
C ILE A 41 -6.49 5.63 12.78
N GLY A 42 -6.82 4.49 12.15
CA GLY A 42 -6.34 3.20 12.61
C GLY A 42 -4.82 3.13 12.40
N ASP A 43 -4.09 2.92 13.48
CA ASP A 43 -2.64 2.79 13.45
C ASP A 43 -2.21 1.53 14.19
N VAL A 44 -0.99 1.08 13.90
CA VAL A 44 -0.37 -0.03 14.60
C VAL A 44 0.05 0.46 15.98
N THR A 45 -0.57 -0.07 17.02
CA THR A 45 -0.34 0.36 18.41
C THR A 45 0.53 -0.61 19.22
N ARG A 46 0.88 -1.75 18.64
CA ARG A 46 1.70 -2.79 19.27
C ARG A 46 3.05 -2.91 18.55
N PRO A 47 4.14 -3.13 19.29
CA PRO A 47 5.43 -3.46 18.69
C PRO A 47 5.35 -4.81 17.95
N LEU A 48 6.31 -5.05 17.06
CA LEU A 48 6.44 -6.33 16.37
C LEU A 48 6.64 -7.46 17.39
N ALA A 49 6.07 -8.62 17.08
CA ALA A 49 6.31 -9.82 17.88
C ALA A 49 7.79 -10.24 17.79
N PRO A 50 8.38 -10.80 18.88
CA PRO A 50 9.78 -11.23 18.88
C PRO A 50 10.14 -12.13 17.72
N ALA A 51 9.29 -13.10 17.37
CA ALA A 51 9.52 -14.01 16.23
C ALA A 51 9.68 -13.28 14.89
N ILE A 52 9.00 -12.15 14.69
CA ILE A 52 9.13 -11.33 13.48
C ILE A 52 10.48 -10.60 13.49
N ILE A 53 10.88 -10.05 14.63
CA ILE A 53 12.17 -9.37 14.79
C ILE A 53 13.31 -10.36 14.52
N ASP A 54 13.26 -11.56 15.08
CA ASP A 54 14.24 -12.62 14.87
C ASP A 54 14.33 -13.03 13.39
N ALA A 55 13.19 -13.14 12.71
CA ALA A 55 13.15 -13.47 11.28
C ALA A 55 13.78 -12.35 10.43
N MET A 56 13.53 -11.07 10.78
CA MET A 56 14.15 -9.94 10.09
C MET A 56 15.67 -9.90 10.29
N HIS A 57 16.15 -10.16 11.50
CA HIS A 57 17.60 -10.26 11.75
C HIS A 57 18.25 -11.37 10.92
N LYS A 58 17.64 -12.56 10.86
CA LYS A 58 18.12 -13.66 10.02
C LYS A 58 18.15 -13.30 8.54
N ALA A 59 17.14 -12.62 8.05
CA ALA A 59 17.08 -12.18 6.67
C ALA A 59 18.21 -11.17 6.34
N VAL A 60 18.54 -10.26 7.27
CA VAL A 60 19.67 -9.34 7.11
C VAL A 60 21.00 -10.10 7.11
N ASP A 61 21.17 -11.07 8.00
CA ASP A 61 22.38 -11.91 8.05
C ASP A 61 22.57 -12.72 6.76
N GLU A 62 21.48 -13.22 6.15
CA GLU A 62 21.50 -13.88 4.83
C GLU A 62 21.99 -12.93 3.74
N MET A 63 21.57 -11.68 3.75
CA MET A 63 21.99 -10.68 2.77
C MET A 63 23.48 -10.29 2.89
N GLY A 64 24.09 -10.54 4.04
CA GLY A 64 25.51 -10.28 4.29
C GLY A 64 26.47 -11.37 3.77
N LYS A 65 25.96 -12.48 3.24
CA LYS A 65 26.76 -13.62 2.81
C LYS A 65 26.60 -13.86 1.31
N ALA A 66 27.68 -14.08 0.59
CA ALA A 66 27.65 -14.29 -0.86
C ALA A 66 26.77 -15.49 -1.28
N GLU A 67 26.75 -16.55 -0.47
CA GLU A 67 26.04 -17.79 -0.75
C GLU A 67 24.51 -17.64 -0.60
N THR A 68 24.05 -16.70 0.23
CA THR A 68 22.63 -16.49 0.54
C THR A 68 22.11 -15.14 0.10
N PHE A 69 22.99 -14.30 -0.44
CA PHE A 69 22.61 -13.00 -0.99
C PHE A 69 21.59 -13.17 -2.12
N ARG A 70 20.56 -12.35 -2.08
CA ARG A 70 19.48 -12.34 -3.06
C ARG A 70 19.44 -10.99 -3.75
N GLY A 71 19.61 -10.99 -5.08
CA GLY A 71 19.43 -9.81 -5.92
C GLY A 71 17.96 -9.57 -6.24
N TYR A 72 17.65 -9.25 -7.51
CA TYR A 72 16.27 -9.16 -7.96
C TYR A 72 15.53 -10.48 -7.77
N GLY A 73 14.41 -10.44 -7.06
CA GLY A 73 13.52 -11.58 -6.91
C GLY A 73 12.65 -11.84 -8.15
N PRO A 74 11.88 -12.95 -8.15
CA PRO A 74 10.86 -13.19 -9.15
C PRO A 74 9.80 -12.07 -9.13
N GLU A 75 9.26 -11.71 -10.31
CA GLU A 75 8.27 -10.63 -10.45
C GLU A 75 7.02 -10.82 -9.59
N GLN A 76 6.58 -12.06 -9.41
CA GLN A 76 5.42 -12.40 -8.58
C GLN A 76 5.74 -12.53 -7.09
N GLY A 77 7.00 -12.50 -6.71
CA GLY A 77 7.50 -12.81 -5.36
C GLY A 77 8.04 -14.23 -5.26
N TYR A 78 8.80 -14.51 -4.21
CA TYR A 78 9.41 -15.82 -3.98
C TYR A 78 8.36 -16.90 -3.73
N ASP A 79 8.57 -18.08 -4.31
CA ASP A 79 7.64 -19.20 -4.20
C ASP A 79 7.38 -19.61 -2.75
N PHE A 80 8.41 -19.63 -1.90
CA PHE A 80 8.25 -19.98 -0.49
C PHE A 80 7.29 -19.03 0.25
N LEU A 81 7.30 -17.74 -0.10
CA LEU A 81 6.42 -16.74 0.51
C LEU A 81 4.99 -16.89 -0.02
N ARG A 82 4.84 -17.04 -1.35
CA ARG A 82 3.53 -17.24 -1.98
C ARG A 82 2.87 -18.52 -1.46
N GLN A 83 3.64 -19.60 -1.31
CA GLN A 83 3.15 -20.86 -0.75
C GLN A 83 2.74 -20.71 0.72
N ALA A 84 3.54 -20.00 1.52
CA ALA A 84 3.20 -19.74 2.92
C ALA A 84 1.91 -18.91 3.07
N ILE A 85 1.67 -17.95 2.17
CA ILE A 85 0.42 -17.18 2.11
C ILE A 85 -0.76 -18.10 1.78
N ILE A 86 -0.61 -18.97 0.77
CA ILE A 86 -1.67 -19.92 0.38
C ILE A 86 -2.00 -20.83 1.56
N ASP A 87 -1.00 -21.44 2.17
CA ASP A 87 -1.19 -22.43 3.22
C ASP A 87 -1.72 -21.81 4.51
N GLY A 88 -1.23 -20.61 4.89
CA GLY A 88 -1.59 -19.94 6.14
C GLY A 88 -2.91 -19.15 6.07
N ASP A 89 -3.13 -18.43 4.99
CA ASP A 89 -4.24 -17.49 4.91
C ASP A 89 -5.46 -18.02 4.13
N TYR A 90 -5.25 -18.87 3.12
CA TYR A 90 -6.32 -19.33 2.24
C TYR A 90 -6.78 -20.75 2.55
N LYS A 91 -5.89 -21.73 2.57
CA LYS A 91 -6.26 -23.13 2.87
C LYS A 91 -6.91 -23.30 4.24
N THR A 92 -6.46 -22.55 5.25
CA THR A 92 -7.08 -22.54 6.57
C THR A 92 -8.54 -22.09 6.56
N ARG A 93 -8.97 -21.42 5.49
CA ARG A 93 -10.34 -20.96 5.27
C ARG A 93 -11.09 -21.78 4.22
N GLY A 94 -10.51 -22.90 3.78
CA GLY A 94 -11.09 -23.79 2.77
C GLY A 94 -11.04 -23.22 1.35
N ILE A 95 -10.10 -22.31 1.07
CA ILE A 95 -9.88 -21.71 -0.25
C ILE A 95 -8.60 -22.31 -0.82
N ASP A 96 -8.71 -22.98 -1.97
CA ASP A 96 -7.56 -23.46 -2.72
C ASP A 96 -7.18 -22.42 -3.78
N LEU A 97 -5.90 -22.10 -3.82
CA LEU A 97 -5.29 -21.24 -4.83
C LEU A 97 -4.07 -21.92 -5.43
N ASP A 98 -3.85 -21.70 -6.71
CA ASP A 98 -2.62 -22.05 -7.37
C ASP A 98 -1.53 -20.99 -7.10
N LEU A 99 -0.26 -21.40 -7.21
CA LEU A 99 0.85 -20.52 -6.89
C LEU A 99 0.90 -19.28 -7.80
N ASP A 100 0.47 -19.40 -9.04
CA ASP A 100 0.41 -18.32 -10.03
C ASP A 100 -0.75 -17.33 -9.84
N GLU A 101 -1.66 -17.61 -8.91
CA GLU A 101 -2.73 -16.70 -8.52
C GLU A 101 -2.30 -15.72 -7.40
N VAL A 102 -1.08 -15.87 -6.84
CA VAL A 102 -0.59 -15.03 -5.75
C VAL A 102 0.56 -14.14 -6.20
N PHE A 103 0.40 -12.85 -6.03
CA PHE A 103 1.38 -11.82 -6.36
C PHE A 103 1.74 -11.02 -5.11
N VAL A 104 3.02 -10.86 -4.84
CA VAL A 104 3.53 -10.08 -3.70
C VAL A 104 3.93 -8.70 -4.18
N GLY A 105 3.24 -7.67 -3.66
CA GLY A 105 3.53 -6.27 -3.95
C GLY A 105 4.08 -5.53 -2.73
N ASP A 106 4.43 -4.26 -2.93
CA ASP A 106 4.91 -3.36 -1.87
C ASP A 106 3.80 -2.63 -1.12
N GLY A 107 2.57 -3.06 -1.32
CA GLY A 107 1.41 -2.60 -0.59
C GLY A 107 0.22 -2.21 -1.46
N ALA A 108 -0.96 -2.22 -0.87
CA ALA A 108 -2.25 -2.07 -1.54
C ALA A 108 -2.41 -0.79 -2.39
N LYS A 109 -1.67 0.28 -2.11
CA LYS A 109 -1.77 1.52 -2.92
C LYS A 109 -1.14 1.33 -4.29
N THR A 110 -0.01 0.64 -4.36
CA THR A 110 0.64 0.29 -5.62
C THR A 110 -0.21 -0.68 -6.40
N ASP A 111 -0.71 -1.73 -5.76
CA ASP A 111 -1.58 -2.73 -6.41
C ASP A 111 -2.84 -2.09 -7.00
N VAL A 112 -3.48 -1.19 -6.25
CA VAL A 112 -4.66 -0.44 -6.73
C VAL A 112 -4.30 0.50 -7.88
N ALA A 113 -3.11 1.08 -7.90
CA ALA A 113 -2.68 1.92 -9.01
C ALA A 113 -2.44 1.08 -10.27
N CYS A 114 -1.71 -0.03 -10.14
CA CYS A 114 -1.32 -0.88 -11.24
C CYS A 114 -2.49 -1.66 -11.85
N ILE A 115 -3.41 -2.18 -11.02
CA ILE A 115 -4.56 -2.97 -11.51
C ILE A 115 -5.46 -2.17 -12.46
N GLN A 116 -5.47 -0.84 -12.35
CA GLN A 116 -6.27 0.00 -13.23
C GLN A 116 -5.75 0.00 -14.67
N GLU A 117 -4.47 -0.32 -14.89
CA GLU A 117 -3.86 -0.35 -16.22
C GLU A 117 -4.22 -1.61 -17.00
N ILE A 118 -4.65 -2.68 -16.30
CA ILE A 118 -5.11 -3.93 -16.91
C ILE A 118 -6.44 -3.73 -17.65
N PHE A 119 -7.26 -2.77 -17.19
CA PHE A 119 -8.58 -2.54 -17.73
C PHE A 119 -8.57 -1.46 -18.82
N GLY A 120 -9.49 -1.61 -19.81
CA GLY A 120 -9.61 -0.69 -20.93
C GLY A 120 -10.01 0.74 -20.53
N ARG A 121 -10.13 1.61 -21.56
CA ARG A 121 -10.27 3.07 -21.42
C ARG A 121 -11.44 3.60 -20.56
N ARG A 122 -12.42 2.76 -20.20
CA ARG A 122 -13.57 3.14 -19.35
C ARG A 122 -13.90 2.04 -18.34
N PRO A 123 -12.98 1.71 -17.43
CA PRO A 123 -13.30 0.74 -16.38
C PRO A 123 -14.30 1.36 -15.40
N GLU A 124 -15.38 0.66 -15.14
CA GLU A 124 -16.27 0.98 -14.03
C GLU A 124 -15.71 0.32 -12.77
N ILE A 125 -14.95 1.08 -11.99
CA ILE A 125 -14.37 0.58 -10.73
C ILE A 125 -15.36 0.85 -9.60
N ARG A 126 -15.99 -0.21 -9.08
CA ARG A 126 -16.84 -0.15 -7.90
C ARG A 126 -16.01 -0.38 -6.64
N ARG A 127 -16.19 0.50 -5.67
CA ARG A 127 -15.53 0.44 -4.36
C ARG A 127 -16.54 0.05 -3.30
N SER A 128 -16.15 -0.83 -2.39
CA SER A 128 -16.88 -1.00 -1.13
C SER A 128 -16.70 0.23 -0.23
N ARG A 129 -17.70 0.54 0.57
CA ARG A 129 -17.56 1.53 1.65
C ARG A 129 -17.44 0.78 2.98
N PRO A 130 -16.53 1.20 3.89
CA PRO A 130 -15.58 2.30 3.78
C PRO A 130 -14.41 1.99 2.84
N GLY A 131 -14.03 2.95 1.97
CA GLY A 131 -12.92 2.81 1.03
C GLY A 131 -11.59 3.27 1.64
N ILE A 132 -10.49 2.84 1.04
CA ILE A 132 -9.15 3.27 1.43
C ILE A 132 -9.00 4.78 1.16
N PRO A 133 -8.63 5.61 2.16
CA PRO A 133 -8.34 7.01 1.93
C PRO A 133 -7.24 7.20 0.88
N GLY A 134 -7.48 8.03 -0.11
CA GLY A 134 -6.54 8.25 -1.21
C GLY A 134 -6.88 7.54 -2.53
N LEU A 135 -7.69 6.47 -2.51
CA LEU A 135 -8.14 5.78 -3.72
C LEU A 135 -8.80 6.74 -4.75
N PRO A 136 -9.67 7.70 -4.34
CA PRO A 136 -10.22 8.71 -5.27
C PRO A 136 -9.14 9.57 -5.92
N ARG A 137 -8.02 9.80 -5.25
CA ARG A 137 -6.89 10.55 -5.82
C ARG A 137 -6.22 9.75 -6.92
N LEU A 138 -5.92 8.47 -6.69
CA LEU A 138 -5.33 7.58 -7.69
C LEU A 138 -6.19 7.53 -8.96
N GLN A 139 -7.50 7.34 -8.83
CA GLN A 139 -8.42 7.29 -9.98
C GLN A 139 -8.49 8.59 -10.78
N ARG A 140 -8.24 9.76 -10.16
CA ARG A 140 -8.20 11.04 -10.87
C ARG A 140 -6.88 11.27 -11.61
N HIS A 141 -5.81 10.59 -11.22
CA HIS A 141 -4.48 10.73 -11.82
C HIS A 141 -4.25 9.80 -13.00
N VAL A 142 -4.91 8.65 -13.01
CA VAL A 142 -4.81 7.68 -14.10
C VAL A 142 -5.62 8.20 -15.29
N ARG A 143 -4.98 8.88 -16.21
CA ARG A 143 -5.51 9.04 -17.58
C ARG A 143 -5.25 7.75 -18.33
N PRO A 144 -6.21 7.27 -19.13
CA PRO A 144 -5.92 6.17 -20.05
C PRO A 144 -4.71 6.56 -20.90
N TYR A 145 -3.73 5.68 -20.95
CA TYR A 145 -2.53 5.81 -21.78
C TYR A 145 -2.95 6.17 -23.20
N ARG A 146 -2.59 7.35 -23.67
CA ARG A 146 -2.75 7.69 -25.08
C ARG A 146 -1.75 6.82 -25.83
N ARG A 147 -2.25 5.81 -26.56
CA ARG A 147 -1.43 5.10 -27.54
C ARG A 147 -0.70 6.17 -28.36
N MET A 148 0.62 6.18 -28.34
CA MET A 148 1.39 6.88 -29.36
C MET A 148 1.09 6.14 -30.66
N GLU A 149 0.23 6.71 -31.46
CA GLU A 149 0.10 6.29 -32.86
C GLU A 149 1.44 6.59 -33.50
N ARG A 150 2.08 5.53 -34.05
CA ARG A 150 3.29 5.63 -34.86
C ARG A 150 2.93 6.23 -36.19
#